data_5d3aea4ec90e5d2d992fdb188f602dd4
#
_entry.id   5d3aea4ec90e5d2d992fdb188f602dd4
#
_cell.length_a   1.000
_cell.length_b   1.000
_cell.length_c   1.000
_cell.angle_alpha   90.00
_cell.angle_beta   90.00
_cell.angle_gamma   90.00
#
_symmetry.space_group_name_H-M   'P 1'
#
loop_
_entity.id
_entity.type
_entity.pdbx_description
1 polymer ?
#
loop_
_entity_poly.entity_id
_entity_poly.type
_entity_poly.pdbx_seq_one_letter_code
_entity_poly.pdbx_strand_id
1 'polypeptide(L)'
;MVTDVALIREAIVQALPFDVAEHGELLDAGALYVPPAHLKALRLECSLVVGARGVGKSFWTQALASADLRSMLGQSIRELDRTDVYTGFAEMGAIAHYPDAESFARLLAEGHSAFNVWRAVVLRWLVEGGDGGPDIPRTRWADTVAWVRDHPEDVALLMQQASQRQVACNRWGLIVFDALDRISDDWGTLDNVVRDLLKVALWLKAYPRLQAKIFLREDQFHRPVTDFPDASKLLTTKADLTWATHDLHGLLWQRLINAPGIHGEHLRHQYQKVLGTLPILSVAVWQLPEAVKRDTPAQRALFEALAGPWMGRDKRRGVPYVWSVSHLADGRGQTSPRSFL
;
A
#
# COMPACT_ATOMS: atom_id res chain seq x y z
N MET A 1 -0.08 -39.61 -14.00
CA MET A 1 -0.64 -38.34 -14.54
C MET A 1 -1.82 -37.80 -13.72
N VAL A 2 -2.83 -38.61 -13.37
CA VAL A 2 -4.01 -38.14 -12.61
C VAL A 2 -3.63 -37.69 -11.16
N THR A 3 -2.69 -38.37 -10.52
CA THR A 3 -2.21 -38.07 -9.16
C THR A 3 -1.46 -36.73 -9.07
N ASP A 4 -0.72 -36.34 -10.09
CA ASP A 4 0.07 -35.09 -10.13
C ASP A 4 -0.83 -33.85 -10.27
N VAL A 5 -1.88 -33.93 -11.09
CA VAL A 5 -2.86 -32.83 -11.27
C VAL A 5 -3.67 -32.56 -10.00
N ALA A 6 -4.07 -33.60 -9.27
CA ALA A 6 -4.81 -33.44 -8.02
C ALA A 6 -3.97 -32.75 -6.95
N LEU A 7 -2.71 -33.15 -6.80
CA LEU A 7 -1.77 -32.53 -5.85
C LEU A 7 -1.48 -31.06 -6.18
N ILE A 8 -1.31 -30.75 -7.47
CA ILE A 8 -1.11 -29.34 -7.89
C ILE A 8 -2.35 -28.50 -7.60
N ARG A 9 -3.56 -29.02 -7.87
CA ARG A 9 -4.81 -28.31 -7.54
C ARG A 9 -4.94 -28.05 -6.06
N GLU A 10 -4.69 -29.05 -5.24
CA GLU A 10 -4.72 -28.92 -3.78
C GLU A 10 -3.68 -27.86 -3.33
N ALA A 11 -2.46 -27.92 -3.85
CA ALA A 11 -1.41 -26.97 -3.53
C ALA A 11 -1.77 -25.54 -3.93
N ILE A 12 -2.44 -25.32 -5.06
CA ILE A 12 -2.93 -23.99 -5.48
C ILE A 12 -4.00 -23.49 -4.51
N VAL A 13 -4.98 -24.32 -4.15
CA VAL A 13 -6.06 -23.95 -3.20
C VAL A 13 -5.47 -23.56 -1.83
N GLN A 14 -4.47 -24.29 -1.36
CA GLN A 14 -3.81 -23.96 -0.09
C GLN A 14 -2.89 -22.73 -0.18
N ALA A 15 -2.30 -22.47 -1.33
CA ALA A 15 -1.46 -21.29 -1.56
C ALA A 15 -2.26 -19.98 -1.72
N LEU A 16 -3.52 -20.11 -2.14
CA LEU A 16 -4.43 -18.99 -2.44
C LEU A 16 -5.72 -19.17 -1.63
N PRO A 17 -5.71 -18.96 -0.31
CA PRO A 17 -6.89 -19.12 0.52
C PRO A 17 -7.98 -18.13 0.06
N PHE A 18 -9.24 -18.59 0.06
CA PHE A 18 -10.40 -17.80 -0.32
C PHE A 18 -10.69 -16.68 0.69
N ASP A 19 -10.28 -16.84 1.91
CA ASP A 19 -10.41 -15.81 2.93
C ASP A 19 -9.38 -14.72 2.64
N VAL A 20 -9.90 -13.55 2.32
CA VAL A 20 -9.09 -12.33 2.30
C VAL A 20 -8.47 -12.21 3.68
N ALA A 21 -7.14 -12.10 3.75
CA ALA A 21 -6.43 -11.93 5.02
C ALA A 21 -7.22 -10.98 5.91
N GLU A 22 -7.61 -11.46 7.09
CA GLU A 22 -8.34 -10.63 8.04
C GLU A 22 -7.49 -9.39 8.32
N HIS A 23 -8.16 -8.24 8.43
CA HIS A 23 -7.48 -6.99 8.72
C HIS A 23 -6.69 -7.15 10.03
N GLY A 24 -5.36 -7.05 9.93
CA GLY A 24 -4.46 -7.22 11.09
C GLY A 24 -3.55 -8.44 11.06
N GLU A 25 -3.69 -9.37 10.12
CA GLU A 25 -2.68 -10.41 9.92
C GLU A 25 -1.37 -9.78 9.41
N LEU A 26 -0.26 -10.27 9.97
CA LEU A 26 1.07 -9.89 9.50
C LEU A 26 1.22 -10.30 8.04
N LEU A 27 1.56 -9.34 7.20
CA LEU A 27 1.82 -9.61 5.79
C LEU A 27 2.96 -10.61 5.66
N ASP A 28 2.70 -11.70 4.94
CA ASP A 28 3.73 -12.64 4.56
C ASP A 28 4.72 -12.00 3.57
N ALA A 29 6.00 -12.06 3.89
CA ALA A 29 7.07 -11.60 3.01
C ALA A 29 7.06 -12.31 1.64
N GLY A 30 6.60 -13.57 1.60
CA GLY A 30 6.39 -14.34 0.38
C GLY A 30 5.33 -13.75 -0.56
N ALA A 31 4.40 -12.96 -0.03
CA ALA A 31 3.39 -12.25 -0.84
C ALA A 31 3.92 -10.94 -1.46
N LEU A 32 5.12 -10.51 -1.10
CA LEU A 32 5.68 -9.25 -1.61
C LEU A 32 6.08 -9.39 -3.08
N TYR A 33 5.29 -8.79 -3.94
CA TYR A 33 5.59 -8.62 -5.37
C TYR A 33 5.46 -7.13 -5.72
N VAL A 34 6.49 -6.55 -6.29
CA VAL A 34 6.53 -5.12 -6.64
C VAL A 34 6.42 -4.96 -8.16
N PRO A 35 5.25 -4.61 -8.70
CA PRO A 35 5.15 -4.25 -10.11
C PRO A 35 6.01 -3.02 -10.41
N PRO A 36 6.65 -2.93 -11.58
CA PRO A 36 7.41 -1.74 -11.96
C PRO A 36 6.61 -0.43 -11.88
N ALA A 37 5.31 -0.47 -12.22
CA ALA A 37 4.41 0.67 -12.11
C ALA A 37 4.24 1.18 -10.66
N HIS A 38 4.37 0.30 -9.66
CA HIS A 38 4.21 0.65 -8.25
C HIS A 38 5.48 1.25 -7.63
N LEU A 39 6.65 1.09 -8.24
CA LEU A 39 7.89 1.68 -7.71
C LEU A 39 7.78 3.20 -7.49
N LYS A 40 7.11 3.91 -8.40
CA LYS A 40 6.85 5.35 -8.23
C LYS A 40 6.01 5.64 -7.00
N ALA A 41 4.98 4.83 -6.73
CA ALA A 41 4.08 4.99 -5.60
C ALA A 41 4.80 4.80 -4.24
N LEU A 42 5.81 3.94 -4.22
CA LEU A 42 6.57 3.64 -3.00
C LEU A 42 7.67 4.65 -2.69
N ARG A 43 8.12 5.47 -3.64
CA ARG A 43 9.10 6.53 -3.40
C ARG A 43 8.58 7.55 -2.40
N LEU A 44 9.45 8.09 -1.56
CA LEU A 44 9.07 9.03 -0.49
C LEU A 44 8.50 10.35 -1.04
N GLU A 45 8.96 10.80 -2.20
CA GLU A 45 8.50 12.03 -2.84
C GLU A 45 7.04 11.92 -3.34
N CYS A 46 6.56 10.69 -3.58
CA CYS A 46 5.19 10.43 -3.98
C CYS A 46 4.26 10.52 -2.77
N SER A 47 3.68 11.69 -2.57
CA SER A 47 2.74 11.92 -1.47
C SER A 47 1.31 11.44 -1.77
N LEU A 48 0.94 11.30 -3.04
CA LEU A 48 -0.41 10.94 -3.45
C LEU A 48 -0.40 9.69 -4.33
N VAL A 49 -1.06 8.65 -3.85
CA VAL A 49 -1.21 7.38 -4.54
C VAL A 49 -2.68 7.10 -4.77
N VAL A 50 -3.07 6.91 -6.01
CA VAL A 50 -4.47 6.68 -6.41
C VAL A 50 -4.64 5.28 -6.98
N GLY A 51 -5.76 4.64 -6.70
CA GLY A 51 -6.04 3.34 -7.29
C GLY A 51 -7.45 2.81 -7.02
N ALA A 52 -7.92 1.92 -7.88
CA ALA A 52 -9.21 1.26 -7.77
C ALA A 52 -9.35 0.42 -6.48
N ARG A 53 -10.55 -0.08 -6.19
CA ARG A 53 -10.75 -1.07 -5.13
C ARG A 53 -9.98 -2.36 -5.44
N GLY A 54 -9.41 -2.97 -4.39
CA GLY A 54 -8.69 -4.25 -4.52
C GLY A 54 -7.31 -4.17 -5.20
N VAL A 55 -6.84 -2.98 -5.58
CA VAL A 55 -5.54 -2.79 -6.28
C VAL A 55 -4.31 -2.94 -5.38
N GLY A 56 -4.51 -3.04 -4.04
CA GLY A 56 -3.42 -3.26 -3.09
C GLY A 56 -2.99 -2.02 -2.29
N LYS A 57 -3.83 -0.97 -2.16
CA LYS A 57 -3.52 0.20 -1.33
C LYS A 57 -3.20 -0.18 0.11
N SER A 58 -4.11 -0.90 0.77
CA SER A 58 -3.93 -1.34 2.17
C SER A 58 -2.76 -2.32 2.34
N PHE A 59 -2.46 -3.13 1.31
CA PHE A 59 -1.25 -3.94 1.29
C PHE A 59 0.01 -3.06 1.37
N TRP A 60 0.10 -2.01 0.56
CA TRP A 60 1.25 -1.10 0.60
C TRP A 60 1.33 -0.29 1.88
N THR A 61 0.20 0.11 2.45
CA THR A 61 0.16 0.77 3.77
C THR A 61 0.78 -0.12 4.84
N GLN A 62 0.37 -1.39 4.92
CA GLN A 62 0.90 -2.37 5.87
C GLN A 62 2.36 -2.73 5.57
N ALA A 63 2.73 -2.91 4.29
CA ALA A 63 4.11 -3.19 3.89
C ALA A 63 5.07 -2.05 4.27
N LEU A 64 4.62 -0.80 4.13
CA LEU A 64 5.39 0.36 4.60
C LEU A 64 5.45 0.44 6.13
N ALA A 65 4.44 0.01 6.86
CA ALA A 65 4.45 -0.04 8.32
C ALA A 65 5.37 -1.14 8.88
N SER A 66 5.53 -2.27 8.17
CA SER A 66 6.40 -3.37 8.57
C SER A 66 7.88 -3.06 8.35
N ALA A 67 8.71 -3.16 9.38
CA ALA A 67 10.16 -2.94 9.28
C ALA A 67 10.83 -3.95 8.34
N ASP A 68 10.43 -5.22 8.43
CA ASP A 68 11.00 -6.31 7.62
C ASP A 68 10.69 -6.11 6.13
N LEU A 69 9.44 -5.78 5.80
CA LEU A 69 9.04 -5.53 4.41
C LEU A 69 9.67 -4.25 3.86
N ARG A 70 9.83 -3.20 4.69
CA ARG A 70 10.58 -2.00 4.27
C ARG A 70 12.03 -2.31 3.96
N SER A 71 12.68 -3.14 4.75
CA SER A 71 14.07 -3.57 4.46
C SER A 71 14.16 -4.32 3.13
N MET A 72 13.19 -5.18 2.81
CA MET A 72 13.12 -5.85 1.50
C MET A 72 12.88 -4.83 0.36
N LEU A 73 11.96 -3.88 0.55
CA LEU A 73 11.70 -2.80 -0.40
C LEU A 73 12.90 -1.87 -0.57
N GLY A 74 13.71 -1.71 0.47
CA GLY A 74 14.96 -0.96 0.49
C GLY A 74 16.00 -1.44 -0.52
N GLN A 75 15.91 -2.69 -0.96
CA GLN A 75 16.77 -3.20 -2.06
C GLN A 75 16.50 -2.45 -3.38
N SER A 76 15.27 -2.00 -3.60
CA SER A 76 14.86 -1.24 -4.79
C SER A 76 14.76 0.27 -4.52
N ILE A 77 14.43 0.66 -3.29
CA ILE A 77 14.25 2.06 -2.87
C ILE A 77 14.98 2.25 -1.54
N ARG A 78 16.26 2.62 -1.62
CA ARG A 78 17.20 2.66 -0.49
C ARG A 78 16.74 3.52 0.69
N GLU A 79 15.95 4.56 0.43
CA GLU A 79 15.43 5.46 1.45
C GLU A 79 14.49 4.75 2.42
N LEU A 80 13.76 3.72 1.96
CA LEU A 80 12.78 3.00 2.79
C LEU A 80 13.43 2.24 3.96
N ASP A 81 14.65 1.76 3.78
CA ASP A 81 15.41 1.09 4.85
C ASP A 81 15.75 2.03 6.02
N ARG A 82 15.79 3.34 5.75
CA ARG A 82 16.08 4.40 6.73
C ARG A 82 14.86 5.27 7.02
N THR A 83 13.66 4.70 6.92
CA THR A 83 12.42 5.45 7.11
C THR A 83 11.69 4.95 8.34
N ASP A 84 11.37 5.88 9.25
CA ASP A 84 10.44 5.65 10.35
C ASP A 84 9.03 5.90 9.84
N VAL A 85 8.17 4.88 9.89
CA VAL A 85 6.83 4.96 9.35
C VAL A 85 5.81 4.97 10.48
N TYR A 86 4.86 5.89 10.38
CA TYR A 86 3.74 6.03 11.29
C TYR A 86 2.43 5.96 10.52
N THR A 87 1.41 5.33 11.09
CA THR A 87 0.08 5.28 10.52
C THR A 87 -0.75 6.45 11.04
N GLY A 88 -1.05 7.41 10.15
CA GLY A 88 -1.84 8.58 10.47
C GLY A 88 -3.34 8.35 10.37
N PHE A 89 -3.78 7.37 9.57
CA PHE A 89 -5.14 6.85 9.51
C PHE A 89 -5.18 5.53 8.76
N ALA A 90 -5.96 4.57 9.26
CA ALA A 90 -6.21 3.28 8.61
C ALA A 90 -7.59 2.72 9.00
N GLU A 91 -8.00 1.63 8.36
CA GLU A 91 -9.28 0.99 8.62
C GLU A 91 -9.43 0.49 10.07
N MET A 92 -8.36 -0.02 10.66
CA MET A 92 -8.36 -0.44 12.08
C MET A 92 -8.11 0.77 12.97
N GLY A 93 -9.03 1.00 13.90
CA GLY A 93 -8.94 2.09 14.85
C GLY A 93 -7.73 1.98 15.77
N ALA A 94 -6.93 3.04 15.86
CA ALA A 94 -5.85 3.19 16.81
C ALA A 94 -5.95 4.58 17.48
N ILE A 95 -6.94 4.71 18.39
CA ILE A 95 -7.34 6.01 18.97
C ILE A 95 -6.19 6.77 19.65
N ALA A 96 -5.13 6.09 20.04
CA ALA A 96 -3.94 6.75 20.54
C ALA A 96 -3.19 7.51 19.43
N HIS A 97 -3.21 6.99 18.21
CA HIS A 97 -2.45 7.52 17.07
C HIS A 97 -3.26 8.47 16.19
N TYR A 98 -4.57 8.21 16.01
CA TYR A 98 -5.47 9.07 15.22
C TYR A 98 -6.91 8.94 15.74
N PRO A 99 -7.76 9.97 15.56
CA PRO A 99 -9.17 9.90 15.94
C PRO A 99 -9.88 8.85 15.04
N ASP A 100 -10.71 8.01 15.64
CA ASP A 100 -11.62 7.15 14.88
C ASP A 100 -12.69 7.99 14.16
N ALA A 101 -13.51 7.34 13.33
CA ALA A 101 -14.52 8.03 12.52
C ALA A 101 -15.50 8.85 13.37
N GLU A 102 -15.96 8.29 14.51
CA GLU A 102 -16.89 8.98 15.41
C GLU A 102 -16.24 10.19 16.07
N SER A 103 -15.03 10.03 16.59
CA SER A 103 -14.26 11.13 17.18
C SER A 103 -13.94 12.21 16.15
N PHE A 104 -13.63 11.82 14.90
CA PHE A 104 -13.38 12.77 13.83
C PHE A 104 -14.64 13.58 13.48
N ALA A 105 -15.77 12.89 13.29
CA ALA A 105 -17.08 13.54 13.03
C ALA A 105 -17.47 14.52 14.16
N ARG A 106 -17.26 14.12 15.43
CA ARG A 106 -17.50 14.98 16.58
C ARG A 106 -16.62 16.24 16.56
N LEU A 107 -15.32 16.11 16.26
CA LEU A 107 -14.41 17.23 16.16
C LEU A 107 -14.86 18.24 15.09
N LEU A 108 -15.32 17.75 13.94
CA LEU A 108 -15.88 18.60 12.89
C LEU A 108 -17.16 19.31 13.35
N ALA A 109 -18.07 18.60 14.05
CA ALA A 109 -19.30 19.17 14.59
C ALA A 109 -19.03 20.22 15.68
N GLU A 110 -17.97 20.10 16.45
CA GLU A 110 -17.48 21.08 17.42
C GLU A 110 -16.81 22.31 16.76
N GLY A 111 -16.73 22.35 15.42
CA GLY A 111 -16.21 23.47 14.64
C GLY A 111 -14.69 23.44 14.42
N HIS A 112 -14.03 22.34 14.71
CA HIS A 112 -12.63 22.15 14.35
C HIS A 112 -12.49 21.89 12.84
N SER A 113 -11.50 22.52 12.18
CA SER A 113 -11.22 22.23 10.78
C SER A 113 -10.50 20.89 10.64
N ALA A 114 -10.81 20.12 9.57
CA ALA A 114 -10.09 18.89 9.27
C ALA A 114 -8.57 19.12 9.11
N PHE A 115 -8.17 20.30 8.62
CA PHE A 115 -6.76 20.70 8.54
C PHE A 115 -6.07 20.66 9.91
N ASN A 116 -6.69 21.20 10.95
CA ASN A 116 -6.13 21.17 12.30
C ASN A 116 -6.18 19.79 12.94
N VAL A 117 -7.20 18.99 12.64
CA VAL A 117 -7.27 17.57 13.07
C VAL A 117 -6.08 16.80 12.50
N TRP A 118 -5.81 16.90 11.21
CA TRP A 118 -4.67 16.24 10.58
C TRP A 118 -3.31 16.73 11.08
N ARG A 119 -3.19 18.02 11.34
CA ARG A 119 -1.98 18.58 11.98
C ARG A 119 -1.78 18.01 13.38
N ALA A 120 -2.85 17.83 14.16
CA ALA A 120 -2.78 17.22 15.48
C ALA A 120 -2.32 15.75 15.39
N VAL A 121 -2.76 14.99 14.41
CA VAL A 121 -2.27 13.62 14.15
C VAL A 121 -0.77 13.63 13.86
N VAL A 122 -0.31 14.50 12.97
CA VAL A 122 1.12 14.64 12.65
C VAL A 122 1.93 15.01 13.89
N LEU A 123 1.46 15.96 14.69
CA LEU A 123 2.21 16.40 15.87
C LEU A 123 2.29 15.35 16.97
N ARG A 124 1.21 14.61 17.23
CA ARG A 124 1.27 13.48 18.19
C ARG A 124 2.34 12.48 17.79
N TRP A 125 2.41 12.11 16.49
CA TRP A 125 3.47 11.25 15.97
C TRP A 125 4.87 11.81 16.27
N LEU A 126 5.12 13.07 15.92
CA LEU A 126 6.46 13.65 16.03
C LEU A 126 6.95 13.82 17.48
N VAL A 127 6.03 13.96 18.41
CA VAL A 127 6.33 14.09 19.84
C VAL A 127 6.52 12.74 20.53
N GLU A 128 5.94 11.65 20.01
CA GLU A 128 6.21 10.30 20.51
C GLU A 128 7.69 9.89 20.37
N GLY A 129 8.38 10.42 19.37
CA GLY A 129 9.79 10.13 19.08
C GLY A 129 10.80 11.15 19.62
N GLY A 130 10.40 12.13 20.48
CA GLY A 130 11.31 13.20 20.89
C GLY A 130 11.23 13.59 22.35
N ASP A 131 12.39 13.72 23.00
CA ASP A 131 12.53 14.32 24.33
C ASP A 131 12.62 15.85 24.21
N GLY A 132 11.83 16.59 25.03
CA GLY A 132 12.07 18.01 25.31
C GLY A 132 11.34 19.03 24.42
N GLY A 133 10.17 18.71 23.88
CA GLY A 133 9.27 19.70 23.25
C GLY A 133 8.21 20.26 24.24
N PRO A 134 7.40 21.25 23.79
CA PRO A 134 6.24 21.71 24.57
C PRO A 134 5.29 20.55 24.86
N ASP A 135 4.69 20.58 26.05
CA ASP A 135 3.76 19.53 26.48
C ASP A 135 2.43 19.70 25.73
N ILE A 136 2.22 18.84 24.73
CA ILE A 136 1.00 18.80 23.92
C ILE A 136 -0.05 17.99 24.68
N PRO A 137 -1.28 18.49 24.91
CA PRO A 137 -2.36 17.73 25.51
C PRO A 137 -2.67 16.47 24.70
N ARG A 138 -2.60 15.27 25.31
CA ARG A 138 -2.81 13.99 24.61
C ARG A 138 -4.01 13.19 25.12
N THR A 139 -4.65 13.64 26.20
CA THR A 139 -5.75 12.89 26.83
C THR A 139 -6.97 12.81 25.91
N ARG A 140 -7.33 13.90 25.26
CA ARG A 140 -8.44 13.95 24.29
C ARG A 140 -7.98 14.59 22.99
N TRP A 141 -8.55 14.15 21.88
CA TRP A 141 -8.26 14.72 20.58
C TRP A 141 -8.67 16.19 20.46
N ALA A 142 -9.82 16.56 21.03
CA ALA A 142 -10.28 17.96 21.05
C ALA A 142 -9.23 18.90 21.66
N ASP A 143 -8.61 18.49 22.77
CA ASP A 143 -7.61 19.29 23.45
C ASP A 143 -6.33 19.46 22.59
N THR A 144 -5.90 18.37 21.93
CA THR A 144 -4.76 18.43 21.00
C THR A 144 -5.06 19.34 19.81
N VAL A 145 -6.26 19.21 19.21
CA VAL A 145 -6.65 20.00 18.03
C VAL A 145 -6.79 21.49 18.37
N ALA A 146 -7.38 21.81 19.54
CA ALA A 146 -7.45 23.17 20.04
C ALA A 146 -6.04 23.74 20.27
N TRP A 147 -5.16 22.99 20.91
CA TRP A 147 -3.78 23.42 21.15
C TRP A 147 -3.04 23.73 19.84
N VAL A 148 -3.16 22.86 18.84
CA VAL A 148 -2.54 23.03 17.51
C VAL A 148 -3.05 24.30 16.80
N ARG A 149 -4.33 24.63 16.97
CA ARG A 149 -4.91 25.85 16.41
C ARG A 149 -4.37 27.10 17.11
N ASP A 150 -4.24 27.04 18.42
CA ASP A 150 -3.96 28.21 19.26
C ASP A 150 -2.46 28.51 19.46
N HIS A 151 -1.57 27.52 19.11
CA HIS A 151 -0.11 27.64 19.30
C HIS A 151 0.65 27.41 17.97
N PRO A 152 0.42 28.23 16.91
CA PRO A 152 1.03 28.01 15.60
C PRO A 152 2.56 28.12 15.60
N GLU A 153 3.15 28.94 16.49
CA GLU A 153 4.59 29.11 16.61
C GLU A 153 5.24 27.87 17.24
N ASP A 154 4.66 27.33 18.31
CA ASP A 154 5.12 26.07 18.91
C ASP A 154 5.02 24.89 17.95
N VAL A 155 3.94 24.83 17.16
CA VAL A 155 3.78 23.84 16.08
C VAL A 155 4.93 23.96 15.09
N ALA A 156 5.27 25.15 14.62
CA ALA A 156 6.35 25.36 13.68
C ALA A 156 7.71 24.95 14.26
N LEU A 157 7.95 25.28 15.54
CA LEU A 157 9.17 24.91 16.26
C LEU A 157 9.31 23.37 16.38
N LEU A 158 8.24 22.68 16.78
CA LEU A 158 8.22 21.21 16.88
C LEU A 158 8.50 20.55 15.53
N MET A 159 7.90 21.03 14.47
CA MET A 159 8.13 20.56 13.11
C MET A 159 9.59 20.74 12.68
N GLN A 160 10.16 21.90 12.97
CA GLN A 160 11.57 22.18 12.66
C GLN A 160 12.50 21.27 13.45
N GLN A 161 12.27 21.08 14.74
CA GLN A 161 13.06 20.17 15.59
C GLN A 161 12.96 18.73 15.10
N ALA A 162 11.77 18.24 14.79
CA ALA A 162 11.57 16.89 14.24
C ALA A 162 12.32 16.70 12.92
N SER A 163 12.22 17.68 12.00
CA SER A 163 12.96 17.66 10.73
C SER A 163 14.47 17.63 10.96
N GLN A 164 14.99 18.45 11.86
CA GLN A 164 16.41 18.50 12.21
C GLN A 164 16.91 17.16 12.81
N ARG A 165 16.12 16.52 13.68
CA ARG A 165 16.44 15.18 14.20
C ARG A 165 16.56 14.16 13.08
N GLN A 166 15.60 14.12 12.14
CA GLN A 166 15.65 13.18 11.01
C GLN A 166 16.87 13.44 10.11
N VAL A 167 17.21 14.70 9.88
CA VAL A 167 18.42 15.07 9.12
C VAL A 167 19.69 14.62 9.85
N ALA A 168 19.79 14.89 11.15
CA ALA A 168 20.97 14.53 11.97
C ALA A 168 21.18 13.02 12.04
N CYS A 169 20.10 12.23 12.15
CA CYS A 169 20.15 10.77 12.15
C CYS A 169 20.26 10.15 10.74
N ASN A 170 20.25 10.96 9.68
CA ASN A 170 20.17 10.50 8.29
C ASN A 170 19.00 9.53 8.05
N ARG A 171 17.85 9.81 8.65
CA ARG A 171 16.61 9.05 8.53
C ARG A 171 15.51 9.90 7.87
N TRP A 172 14.42 9.24 7.54
CA TRP A 172 13.19 9.87 7.04
C TRP A 172 12.04 9.56 8.00
N GLY A 173 11.15 10.51 8.16
CA GLY A 173 9.85 10.30 8.79
C GLY A 173 8.76 10.25 7.72
N LEU A 174 7.97 9.21 7.70
CA LEU A 174 6.85 9.02 6.79
C LEU A 174 5.57 8.75 7.56
N ILE A 175 4.55 9.58 7.37
CA ILE A 175 3.21 9.31 7.88
C ILE A 175 2.31 8.84 6.74
N VAL A 176 1.58 7.74 6.96
CA VAL A 176 0.78 7.08 5.93
C VAL A 176 -0.69 7.17 6.29
N PHE A 177 -1.53 7.49 5.29
CA PHE A 177 -2.98 7.60 5.42
C PHE A 177 -3.66 6.69 4.38
N ASP A 178 -4.57 5.84 4.86
CA ASP A 178 -5.39 4.94 4.02
C ASP A 178 -6.82 4.89 4.56
N ALA A 179 -7.73 4.27 3.82
CA ALA A 179 -9.11 4.02 4.21
C ALA A 179 -9.92 5.27 4.62
N LEU A 180 -9.66 6.41 4.00
CA LEU A 180 -10.31 7.69 4.32
C LEU A 180 -11.83 7.68 4.12
N ASP A 181 -12.36 6.76 3.30
CA ASP A 181 -13.78 6.51 3.11
C ASP A 181 -14.51 6.02 4.36
N ARG A 182 -13.79 5.70 5.43
CA ARG A 182 -14.35 5.34 6.74
C ARG A 182 -14.67 6.56 7.63
N ILE A 183 -14.19 7.75 7.26
CA ILE A 183 -14.35 8.95 8.11
C ILE A 183 -15.76 9.51 8.03
N SER A 184 -16.43 9.44 6.88
CA SER A 184 -17.77 10.00 6.67
C SER A 184 -18.48 9.31 5.53
N ASP A 185 -19.78 9.11 5.69
CA ASP A 185 -20.67 8.66 4.62
C ASP A 185 -21.15 9.80 3.72
N ASP A 186 -20.95 11.07 4.15
CA ASP A 186 -21.25 12.25 3.35
C ASP A 186 -20.08 12.66 2.47
N TRP A 187 -20.30 12.67 1.15
CA TRP A 187 -19.27 13.01 0.17
C TRP A 187 -18.73 14.43 0.32
N GLY A 188 -19.57 15.41 0.65
CA GLY A 188 -19.16 16.80 0.82
C GLY A 188 -18.21 16.97 2.00
N THR A 189 -18.50 16.31 3.11
CA THR A 189 -17.62 16.24 4.29
C THR A 189 -16.32 15.52 3.96
N LEU A 190 -16.40 14.36 3.29
CA LEU A 190 -15.24 13.57 2.89
C LEU A 190 -14.28 14.35 1.98
N ASP A 191 -14.83 15.08 0.99
CA ASP A 191 -14.05 15.92 0.09
C ASP A 191 -13.25 17.01 0.84
N ASN A 192 -13.87 17.64 1.83
CA ASN A 192 -13.22 18.64 2.67
C ASN A 192 -12.11 18.02 3.52
N VAL A 193 -12.37 16.86 4.12
CA VAL A 193 -11.42 16.10 4.93
C VAL A 193 -10.21 15.69 4.10
N VAL A 194 -10.42 15.14 2.92
CA VAL A 194 -9.36 14.72 2.00
C VAL A 194 -8.58 15.93 1.47
N ARG A 195 -9.27 17.01 1.07
CA ARG A 195 -8.62 18.25 0.63
C ARG A 195 -7.69 18.82 1.71
N ASP A 196 -8.16 18.86 2.93
CA ASP A 196 -7.37 19.38 4.05
C ASP A 196 -6.20 18.47 4.41
N LEU A 197 -6.35 17.14 4.26
CA LEU A 197 -5.23 16.20 4.36
C LEU A 197 -4.17 16.44 3.27
N LEU A 198 -4.58 16.69 2.03
CA LEU A 198 -3.65 17.04 0.95
C LEU A 198 -2.90 18.36 1.24
N LYS A 199 -3.57 19.35 1.84
CA LYS A 199 -2.90 20.57 2.31
C LYS A 199 -1.88 20.29 3.42
N VAL A 200 -2.17 19.35 4.33
CA VAL A 200 -1.21 18.93 5.37
C VAL A 200 -0.03 18.20 4.75
N ALA A 201 -0.25 17.34 3.75
CA ALA A 201 0.87 16.73 3.02
C ALA A 201 1.76 17.77 2.31
N LEU A 202 1.16 18.83 1.77
CA LEU A 202 1.90 19.94 1.18
C LEU A 202 2.66 20.75 2.25
N TRP A 203 2.04 21.00 3.39
CA TRP A 203 2.69 21.65 4.53
C TRP A 203 3.90 20.87 5.04
N LEU A 204 3.82 19.53 5.13
CA LEU A 204 4.95 18.67 5.50
C LEU A 204 6.14 18.80 4.54
N LYS A 205 5.91 19.05 3.26
CA LYS A 205 7.00 19.25 2.28
C LYS A 205 7.92 20.44 2.57
N ALA A 206 7.48 21.38 3.41
CA ALA A 206 8.31 22.49 3.86
C ALA A 206 9.40 22.06 4.88
N TYR A 207 9.28 20.84 5.42
CA TYR A 207 10.18 20.33 6.46
C TYR A 207 11.00 19.14 5.88
N PRO A 208 12.32 19.33 5.65
CA PRO A 208 13.18 18.28 5.12
C PRO A 208 13.06 16.97 5.91
N ARG A 209 13.07 15.85 5.20
CA ARG A 209 13.00 14.50 5.78
C ARG A 209 11.66 14.12 6.41
N LEU A 210 10.65 14.98 6.41
CA LEU A 210 9.29 14.64 6.81
C LEU A 210 8.39 14.54 5.57
N GLN A 211 7.68 13.42 5.43
CA GLN A 211 6.84 13.15 4.27
C GLN A 211 5.49 12.56 4.70
N ALA A 212 4.47 12.82 3.88
CA ALA A 212 3.19 12.12 3.98
C ALA A 212 2.95 11.29 2.72
N LYS A 213 2.29 10.16 2.90
CA LYS A 213 1.79 9.32 1.82
C LYS A 213 0.31 9.04 2.02
N ILE A 214 -0.50 9.42 1.04
CA ILE A 214 -1.96 9.35 1.10
C ILE A 214 -2.42 8.40 0.00
N PHE A 215 -3.09 7.33 0.39
CA PHE A 215 -3.72 6.40 -0.52
C PHE A 215 -5.19 6.77 -0.69
N LEU A 216 -5.57 7.12 -1.92
CA LEU A 216 -6.95 7.45 -2.28
C LEU A 216 -7.54 6.42 -3.24
N ARG A 217 -8.85 6.25 -3.15
CA ARG A 217 -9.62 5.58 -4.20
C ARG A 217 -9.81 6.53 -5.38
N GLU A 218 -9.96 5.98 -6.57
CA GLU A 218 -10.21 6.77 -7.78
C GLU A 218 -11.45 7.66 -7.68
N ASP A 219 -12.51 7.17 -7.01
CA ASP A 219 -13.76 7.90 -6.79
C ASP A 219 -13.63 9.04 -5.76
N GLN A 220 -12.60 9.00 -4.90
CA GLN A 220 -12.25 10.09 -3.98
C GLN A 220 -11.33 11.13 -4.62
N PHE A 221 -10.70 10.79 -5.74
CA PHE A 221 -9.76 11.66 -6.43
C PHE A 221 -10.44 12.37 -7.61
N HIS A 222 -11.02 13.52 -7.35
CA HIS A 222 -11.68 14.37 -8.33
C HIS A 222 -11.35 15.85 -8.13
N ARG A 223 -11.75 16.70 -9.08
CA ARG A 223 -11.36 18.11 -9.11
C ARG A 223 -11.62 18.89 -7.81
N PRO A 224 -12.80 18.80 -7.16
CA PRO A 224 -13.04 19.53 -5.91
C PRO A 224 -12.02 19.26 -4.80
N VAL A 225 -11.48 18.05 -4.72
CA VAL A 225 -10.49 17.67 -3.70
C VAL A 225 -9.13 18.32 -3.95
N THR A 226 -8.78 18.57 -5.22
CA THR A 226 -7.49 19.14 -5.63
C THR A 226 -7.55 20.63 -5.97
N ASP A 227 -8.72 21.27 -5.79
CA ASP A 227 -8.92 22.69 -6.10
C ASP A 227 -8.47 23.58 -4.93
N PHE A 228 -7.15 23.69 -4.75
CA PHE A 228 -6.51 24.59 -3.80
C PHE A 228 -5.12 25.01 -4.31
N PRO A 229 -4.59 26.18 -3.84
CA PRO A 229 -3.27 26.65 -4.24
C PRO A 229 -2.17 25.61 -4.03
N ASP A 230 -1.25 25.51 -4.98
CA ASP A 230 -0.09 24.61 -4.93
C ASP A 230 -0.40 23.09 -4.99
N ALA A 231 -1.65 22.69 -5.21
CA ALA A 231 -2.00 21.27 -5.39
C ALA A 231 -1.17 20.59 -6.50
N SER A 232 -0.75 21.35 -7.51
CA SER A 232 0.11 20.87 -8.60
C SER A 232 1.41 20.24 -8.10
N LYS A 233 1.96 20.69 -6.96
CA LYS A 233 3.17 20.12 -6.34
C LYS A 233 2.97 18.67 -5.84
N LEU A 234 1.74 18.29 -5.51
CA LEU A 234 1.38 16.91 -5.17
C LEU A 234 1.06 16.10 -6.42
N LEU A 235 0.34 16.72 -7.38
CA LEU A 235 -0.08 16.06 -8.60
C LEU A 235 1.10 15.65 -9.50
N THR A 236 2.17 16.43 -9.54
CA THR A 236 3.38 16.13 -10.32
C THR A 236 4.03 14.81 -9.88
N THR A 237 3.99 14.51 -8.60
CA THR A 237 4.56 13.27 -8.04
C THR A 237 3.53 12.16 -7.86
N LYS A 238 2.24 12.41 -8.17
CA LYS A 238 1.16 11.41 -8.06
C LYS A 238 1.53 10.12 -8.78
N ALA A 239 1.18 9.00 -8.19
CA ALA A 239 1.25 7.69 -8.81
C ALA A 239 -0.12 7.02 -8.84
N ASP A 240 -0.38 6.29 -9.92
CA ASP A 240 -1.56 5.45 -10.05
C ASP A 240 -1.15 3.98 -9.89
N LEU A 241 -1.85 3.26 -9.02
CA LEU A 241 -1.63 1.83 -8.86
C LEU A 241 -2.40 1.08 -9.94
N THR A 242 -1.67 0.49 -10.87
CA THR A 242 -2.22 -0.30 -11.97
C THR A 242 -1.49 -1.63 -12.08
N TRP A 243 -2.19 -2.65 -12.57
CA TRP A 243 -1.65 -3.98 -12.76
C TRP A 243 -1.70 -4.36 -14.24
N ALA A 244 -0.57 -4.65 -14.82
CA ALA A 244 -0.52 -5.27 -16.14
C ALA A 244 -0.82 -6.76 -16.02
N THR A 245 -1.25 -7.38 -17.12
CA THR A 245 -1.54 -8.84 -17.17
C THR A 245 -0.37 -9.67 -16.64
N HIS A 246 0.85 -9.36 -17.07
CA HIS A 246 2.05 -10.07 -16.62
C HIS A 246 2.40 -9.82 -15.16
N ASP A 247 2.04 -8.67 -14.58
CA ASP A 247 2.24 -8.41 -13.16
C ASP A 247 1.30 -9.25 -12.28
N LEU A 248 0.06 -9.46 -12.72
CA LEU A 248 -0.88 -10.34 -12.03
C LEU A 248 -0.40 -11.79 -12.04
N HIS A 249 0.07 -12.29 -13.19
CA HIS A 249 0.67 -13.62 -13.26
C HIS A 249 1.98 -13.74 -12.48
N GLY A 250 2.78 -12.68 -12.45
CA GLY A 250 3.96 -12.60 -11.60
C GLY A 250 3.60 -12.69 -10.11
N LEU A 251 2.59 -11.94 -9.67
CA LEU A 251 2.08 -12.00 -8.30
C LEU A 251 1.55 -13.40 -7.95
N LEU A 252 0.79 -14.02 -8.85
CA LEU A 252 0.30 -15.39 -8.68
C LEU A 252 1.48 -16.34 -8.40
N TRP A 253 2.47 -16.36 -9.28
CA TRP A 253 3.62 -17.23 -9.11
C TRP A 253 4.47 -16.90 -7.89
N GLN A 254 4.59 -15.62 -7.52
CA GLN A 254 5.27 -15.20 -6.29
C GLN A 254 4.60 -15.82 -5.06
N ARG A 255 3.27 -15.86 -5.00
CA ARG A 255 2.54 -16.54 -3.93
C ARG A 255 2.69 -18.06 -3.99
N LEU A 256 2.53 -18.66 -5.15
CA LEU A 256 2.60 -20.11 -5.33
C LEU A 256 3.96 -20.68 -4.88
N ILE A 257 5.06 -20.07 -5.25
CA ILE A 257 6.40 -20.56 -4.88
C ILE A 257 6.73 -20.35 -3.40
N ASN A 258 6.04 -19.43 -2.71
CA ASN A 258 6.16 -19.18 -1.28
C ASN A 258 5.08 -19.85 -0.42
N ALA A 259 4.22 -20.67 -1.02
CA ALA A 259 3.26 -21.45 -0.24
C ALA A 259 3.99 -22.30 0.81
N PRO A 260 3.40 -22.45 2.02
CA PRO A 260 4.06 -23.15 3.13
C PRO A 260 4.10 -24.67 2.91
N GLY A 261 5.05 -25.32 3.55
CA GLY A 261 5.16 -26.78 3.66
C GLY A 261 5.24 -27.50 2.30
N ILE A 262 4.64 -28.68 2.26
CA ILE A 262 4.68 -29.61 1.11
C ILE A 262 4.01 -29.01 -0.14
N HIS A 263 3.02 -28.16 0.02
CA HIS A 263 2.34 -27.50 -1.10
C HIS A 263 3.27 -26.57 -1.85
N GLY A 264 4.05 -25.75 -1.13
CA GLY A 264 5.09 -24.91 -1.73
C GLY A 264 6.19 -25.73 -2.42
N GLU A 265 6.59 -26.86 -1.85
CA GLU A 265 7.55 -27.77 -2.47
C GLU A 265 7.03 -28.33 -3.81
N HIS A 266 5.77 -28.78 -3.86
CA HIS A 266 5.15 -29.25 -5.08
C HIS A 266 5.08 -28.17 -6.16
N LEU A 267 4.72 -26.93 -5.79
CA LEU A 267 4.64 -25.80 -6.73
C LEU A 267 6.02 -25.35 -7.23
N ARG A 268 7.05 -25.36 -6.38
CA ARG A 268 8.44 -25.13 -6.79
C ARG A 268 8.98 -26.24 -7.68
N HIS A 269 8.61 -27.50 -7.41
CA HIS A 269 8.95 -28.60 -8.29
C HIS A 269 8.28 -28.46 -9.67
N GLN A 270 7.01 -28.05 -9.71
CA GLN A 270 6.32 -27.76 -10.97
C GLN A 270 7.00 -26.60 -11.72
N TYR A 271 7.39 -25.54 -11.02
CA TYR A 271 8.16 -24.44 -11.59
C TYR A 271 9.47 -24.95 -12.22
N GLN A 272 10.24 -25.75 -11.47
CA GLN A 272 11.49 -26.34 -11.95
C GLN A 272 11.31 -27.25 -13.15
N LYS A 273 10.25 -28.04 -13.18
CA LYS A 273 9.93 -28.93 -14.29
C LYS A 273 9.67 -28.19 -15.59
N VAL A 274 9.09 -26.98 -15.52
CA VAL A 274 8.79 -26.14 -16.69
C VAL A 274 10.00 -25.35 -17.15
N LEU A 275 10.76 -24.75 -16.23
CA LEU A 275 11.83 -23.81 -16.57
C LEU A 275 13.24 -24.39 -16.44
N GLY A 276 13.39 -25.60 -15.91
CA GLY A 276 14.69 -26.26 -15.70
C GLY A 276 15.48 -25.72 -14.50
N THR A 277 15.00 -24.68 -13.81
CA THR A 277 15.68 -24.03 -12.69
C THR A 277 14.71 -23.76 -11.55
N LEU A 278 15.20 -23.71 -10.32
CA LEU A 278 14.40 -23.25 -9.17
C LEU A 278 14.29 -21.72 -9.14
N PRO A 279 13.26 -21.16 -8.48
CA PRO A 279 13.24 -19.74 -8.13
C PRO A 279 14.44 -19.37 -7.26
N ILE A 280 14.70 -18.08 -7.10
CA ILE A 280 15.85 -17.57 -6.34
C ILE A 280 15.47 -17.50 -4.85
N LEU A 281 16.18 -18.21 -3.97
CA LEU A 281 16.00 -18.07 -2.53
C LEU A 281 16.83 -16.91 -1.99
N SER A 282 16.16 -15.93 -1.39
CA SER A 282 16.78 -14.77 -0.77
C SER A 282 16.17 -14.52 0.61
N VAL A 283 17.00 -14.57 1.66
CA VAL A 283 16.56 -14.30 3.06
C VAL A 283 15.26 -15.05 3.44
N ALA A 284 15.23 -16.37 3.20
CA ALA A 284 14.10 -17.26 3.46
C ALA A 284 12.84 -17.03 2.60
N VAL A 285 12.89 -16.14 1.61
CA VAL A 285 11.80 -15.89 0.66
C VAL A 285 12.24 -16.27 -0.75
N TRP A 286 11.40 -17.03 -1.44
CA TRP A 286 11.59 -17.35 -2.85
C TRP A 286 11.20 -16.16 -3.72
N GLN A 287 12.07 -15.78 -4.65
CA GLN A 287 11.86 -14.66 -5.56
C GLN A 287 11.83 -15.14 -7.00
N LEU A 288 10.95 -14.55 -7.78
CA LEU A 288 10.88 -14.78 -9.22
C LEU A 288 12.03 -14.06 -9.95
N PRO A 289 12.72 -14.74 -10.87
CA PRO A 289 13.63 -14.08 -11.81
C PRO A 289 12.88 -13.09 -12.71
N GLU A 290 13.61 -12.08 -13.22
CA GLU A 290 13.03 -11.04 -14.09
C GLU A 290 12.30 -11.60 -15.34
N ALA A 291 12.77 -12.72 -15.87
CA ALA A 291 12.11 -13.39 -17.00
C ALA A 291 10.69 -13.85 -16.70
N VAL A 292 10.35 -14.08 -15.42
CA VAL A 292 9.00 -14.51 -14.97
C VAL A 292 8.17 -13.35 -14.45
N LYS A 293 8.79 -12.21 -14.21
CA LYS A 293 8.08 -10.97 -13.83
C LYS A 293 7.55 -10.16 -15.01
N ARG A 294 7.77 -10.63 -16.23
CA ARG A 294 7.38 -9.95 -17.48
C ARG A 294 6.58 -10.89 -18.36
N ASP A 295 5.87 -10.33 -19.34
CA ASP A 295 5.19 -11.12 -20.36
C ASP A 295 6.21 -11.79 -21.31
N THR A 296 6.63 -12.97 -20.93
CA THR A 296 7.65 -13.76 -21.61
C THR A 296 7.14 -15.18 -21.89
N PRO A 297 7.76 -15.91 -22.82
CA PRO A 297 7.46 -17.33 -23.01
C PRO A 297 7.58 -18.16 -21.74
N ALA A 298 8.53 -17.81 -20.83
CA ALA A 298 8.70 -18.49 -19.54
C ALA A 298 7.46 -18.33 -18.64
N GLN A 299 6.96 -17.10 -18.49
CA GLN A 299 5.76 -16.85 -17.70
C GLN A 299 4.53 -17.55 -18.28
N ARG A 300 4.37 -17.50 -19.61
CA ARG A 300 3.27 -18.19 -20.30
C ARG A 300 3.34 -19.70 -20.12
N ALA A 301 4.52 -20.31 -20.30
CA ALA A 301 4.73 -21.74 -20.11
C ALA A 301 4.39 -22.19 -18.68
N LEU A 302 4.75 -21.40 -17.68
CA LEU A 302 4.39 -21.65 -16.29
C LEU A 302 2.88 -21.64 -16.07
N PHE A 303 2.16 -20.66 -16.63
CA PHE A 303 0.71 -20.60 -16.50
C PHE A 303 0.00 -21.72 -17.28
N GLU A 304 0.49 -22.05 -18.48
CA GLU A 304 -0.01 -23.16 -19.28
C GLU A 304 0.17 -24.52 -18.57
N ALA A 305 1.22 -24.67 -17.78
CA ALA A 305 1.42 -25.87 -16.97
C ALA A 305 0.37 -26.04 -15.85
N LEU A 306 -0.25 -24.94 -15.39
CA LEU A 306 -1.34 -24.97 -14.41
C LEU A 306 -2.71 -25.12 -15.07
N ALA A 307 -2.97 -24.35 -16.12
CA ALA A 307 -4.32 -24.17 -16.69
C ALA A 307 -4.48 -24.81 -18.08
N GLY A 308 -3.42 -25.36 -18.66
CA GLY A 308 -3.40 -25.83 -20.05
C GLY A 308 -3.24 -24.71 -21.07
N PRO A 309 -2.87 -25.03 -22.31
CA PRO A 309 -2.61 -24.05 -23.36
C PRO A 309 -3.89 -23.43 -23.96
N TRP A 310 -5.04 -24.09 -23.84
CA TRP A 310 -6.30 -23.70 -24.48
C TRP A 310 -7.48 -23.85 -23.51
N MET A 311 -8.50 -22.99 -23.65
CA MET A 311 -9.78 -23.06 -22.91
C MET A 311 -10.63 -24.27 -23.26
N GLY A 312 -10.21 -25.12 -24.21
CA GLY A 312 -10.91 -26.28 -24.68
C GLY A 312 -10.00 -27.16 -25.54
N ARG A 313 -10.55 -27.78 -26.59
CA ARG A 313 -9.79 -28.74 -27.40
C ARG A 313 -8.71 -28.12 -28.29
N ASP A 314 -8.85 -26.82 -28.61
CA ASP A 314 -7.92 -26.12 -29.50
C ASP A 314 -7.87 -24.61 -29.26
N LYS A 315 -6.96 -23.90 -29.94
CA LYS A 315 -6.69 -22.46 -29.82
C LYS A 315 -7.90 -21.55 -30.13
N ARG A 316 -8.92 -22.03 -30.81
CA ARG A 316 -10.11 -21.24 -31.19
C ARG A 316 -10.97 -20.88 -29.98
N ARG A 317 -10.84 -21.62 -28.89
CA ARG A 317 -11.57 -21.39 -27.64
C ARG A 317 -10.94 -20.32 -26.74
N GLY A 318 -9.76 -19.84 -27.10
CA GLY A 318 -9.02 -18.83 -26.33
C GLY A 318 -7.86 -19.39 -25.53
N VAL A 319 -7.01 -18.49 -25.07
CA VAL A 319 -5.79 -18.78 -24.28
C VAL A 319 -6.06 -18.47 -22.82
N PRO A 320 -5.96 -19.45 -21.89
CA PRO A 320 -6.23 -19.24 -20.46
C PRO A 320 -5.44 -18.10 -19.85
N TYR A 321 -4.17 -17.93 -20.22
CA TYR A 321 -3.30 -16.86 -19.75
C TYR A 321 -3.88 -15.44 -19.96
N VAL A 322 -4.50 -15.18 -21.11
CA VAL A 322 -5.11 -13.88 -21.41
C VAL A 322 -6.54 -13.82 -20.85
N TRP A 323 -7.28 -14.90 -21.02
CA TRP A 323 -8.68 -15.00 -20.65
C TRP A 323 -8.90 -14.81 -19.15
N SER A 324 -8.06 -15.42 -18.31
CA SER A 324 -8.16 -15.34 -16.85
C SER A 324 -8.09 -13.89 -16.32
N VAL A 325 -7.31 -13.03 -16.98
CA VAL A 325 -7.23 -11.62 -16.61
C VAL A 325 -8.37 -10.83 -17.24
N SER A 326 -8.59 -10.96 -18.55
CA SER A 326 -9.58 -10.13 -19.25
C SER A 326 -11.02 -10.37 -18.83
N HIS A 327 -11.36 -11.60 -18.39
CA HIS A 327 -12.71 -11.94 -17.90
C HIS A 327 -13.02 -11.43 -16.48
N LEU A 328 -11.99 -11.14 -15.71
CA LEU A 328 -12.09 -10.58 -14.36
C LEU A 328 -11.96 -9.06 -14.35
N ALA A 329 -11.86 -8.44 -15.52
CA ALA A 329 -11.74 -7.01 -15.66
C ALA A 329 -13.06 -6.31 -15.27
N ASP A 330 -12.93 -5.17 -14.62
CA ASP A 330 -14.04 -4.28 -14.32
C ASP A 330 -14.57 -3.56 -15.57
N GLY A 331 -15.58 -2.71 -15.42
CA GLY A 331 -16.16 -1.92 -16.51
C GLY A 331 -15.18 -0.95 -17.20
N ARG A 332 -13.97 -0.76 -16.67
CA ARG A 332 -12.87 0.03 -17.25
C ARG A 332 -11.79 -0.83 -17.89
N GLY A 333 -11.97 -2.14 -17.92
CA GLY A 333 -11.00 -3.08 -18.45
C GLY A 333 -9.79 -3.32 -17.54
N GLN A 334 -9.88 -3.01 -16.24
CA GLN A 334 -8.81 -3.22 -15.26
C GLN A 334 -9.12 -4.43 -14.38
N THR A 335 -8.13 -5.26 -14.15
CA THR A 335 -8.23 -6.40 -13.25
C THR A 335 -7.41 -6.15 -12.00
N SER A 336 -8.04 -6.31 -10.84
CA SER A 336 -7.37 -6.15 -9.55
C SER A 336 -6.76 -7.47 -9.07
N PRO A 337 -5.71 -7.44 -8.24
CA PRO A 337 -5.19 -8.65 -7.57
C PRO A 337 -6.26 -9.41 -6.79
N ARG A 338 -7.17 -8.70 -6.12
CA ARG A 338 -8.26 -9.32 -5.34
C ARG A 338 -9.21 -10.14 -6.21
N SER A 339 -9.42 -9.71 -7.46
CA SER A 339 -10.31 -10.43 -8.39
C SER A 339 -9.58 -11.57 -9.10
N PHE A 340 -8.25 -11.49 -9.24
CA PHE A 340 -7.45 -12.44 -10.00
C PHE A 340 -6.95 -13.61 -9.14
N LEU A 341 -6.56 -13.36 -7.88
CA LEU A 341 -6.11 -14.37 -6.92
C LEU A 341 -7.28 -15.01 -6.19
#